data_212f66522a28fd00f5fadf1c13a9decd
#
_entry.id   212f66522a28fd00f5fadf1c13a9decd
#
_cell.length_a   1.000
_cell.length_b   1.000
_cell.length_c   1.000
_cell.angle_alpha   90.00
_cell.angle_beta   90.00
_cell.angle_gamma   90.00
#
_symmetry.space_group_name_H-M   'P 1'
#
loop_
_entity.id
_entity.type
_entity.pdbx_description
1 polymer ?
#
loop_
_entity_poly.entity_id
_entity_poly.type
_entity_poly.pdbx_seq_one_letter_code
_entity_poly.pdbx_strand_id
1 'polypeptide(L)'
;AAALGLAAIAAAPALAQQGLDEPFQKPFKESLAGKTVAYVPVAMNFDLTEGWYAGMKKELEPYGVKFEIRDPNWNTNAGAQAVTSLISEKPAVMVIHNPDVQTYAKLLQRAENEGIYVIQINMGSAYRSSAFVGANWIEIGEKDTEAVVKACQGKSNKIAVVQGALSAAASAYTLKGVENVLARHPEIKVVSSQAADWDAAKAKAITQTVLKQNPD
;
A
#
# COMPACT_ATOMS: atom_id res chain seq x y z
N ALA A 1 37.51 -30.68 51.45
CA ALA A 1 36.57 -30.99 50.38
C ALA A 1 35.41 -29.98 50.44
N ALA A 2 35.43 -29.00 49.52
CA ALA A 2 34.35 -28.02 49.36
C ALA A 2 33.56 -28.39 48.13
N ALA A 3 32.31 -28.81 48.27
CA ALA A 3 31.40 -29.08 47.16
C ALA A 3 30.78 -27.75 46.70
N LEU A 4 31.12 -27.35 45.45
CA LEU A 4 30.43 -26.27 44.76
C LEU A 4 29.11 -26.86 44.18
N GLY A 5 27.97 -26.43 44.73
CA GLY A 5 26.68 -26.66 44.17
C GLY A 5 26.45 -25.77 42.95
N LEU A 6 26.38 -26.35 41.75
CA LEU A 6 25.84 -25.67 40.56
C LEU A 6 24.33 -25.51 40.75
N ALA A 7 23.89 -24.29 41.01
CA ALA A 7 22.48 -23.94 40.87
C ALA A 7 22.13 -23.85 39.36
N ALA A 8 21.38 -24.84 38.86
CA ALA A 8 20.77 -24.78 37.54
C ALA A 8 19.70 -23.68 37.55
N ILE A 9 19.97 -22.55 36.91
CA ILE A 9 18.97 -21.55 36.60
C ILE A 9 18.08 -22.18 35.52
N ALA A 10 16.94 -22.74 35.94
CA ALA A 10 15.90 -23.15 35.02
C ALA A 10 15.40 -21.88 34.31
N ALA A 11 15.72 -21.77 33.02
CA ALA A 11 15.11 -20.74 32.18
C ALA A 11 13.59 -21.00 32.21
N ALA A 12 12.86 -20.12 32.88
CA ALA A 12 11.41 -20.10 32.78
C ALA A 12 11.08 -19.90 31.28
N PRO A 13 10.24 -20.76 30.69
CA PRO A 13 9.79 -20.54 29.32
C PRO A 13 9.12 -19.18 29.27
N ALA A 14 9.31 -18.47 28.14
CA ALA A 14 8.72 -17.17 27.89
C ALA A 14 7.19 -17.26 27.84
N LEU A 15 6.55 -17.38 28.98
CA LEU A 15 5.10 -17.30 29.19
C LEU A 15 4.61 -15.84 29.20
N ALA A 16 5.53 -14.88 29.14
CA ALA A 16 5.19 -13.46 29.25
C ALA A 16 4.51 -12.87 27.99
N GLN A 17 4.48 -13.58 26.86
CA GLN A 17 3.89 -13.05 25.62
C GLN A 17 2.56 -13.71 25.23
N GLN A 18 2.13 -14.78 25.88
CA GLN A 18 0.86 -15.46 25.60
C GLN A 18 -0.34 -14.98 26.44
N GLY A 19 -0.13 -14.16 27.46
CA GLY A 19 -1.13 -13.97 28.51
C GLY A 19 -1.92 -12.67 28.46
N LEU A 20 -1.45 -11.61 27.79
CA LEU A 20 -2.11 -10.30 27.88
C LEU A 20 -3.22 -10.10 26.86
N ASP A 21 -3.12 -10.72 25.67
CA ASP A 21 -4.06 -10.50 24.57
C ASP A 21 -5.15 -11.56 24.42
N GLU A 22 -4.95 -12.78 24.92
CA GLU A 22 -5.89 -13.90 24.71
C GLU A 22 -7.32 -13.66 25.24
N PRO A 23 -7.54 -13.10 26.46
CA PRO A 23 -8.89 -12.91 26.95
C PRO A 23 -9.72 -11.95 26.11
N PHE A 24 -9.06 -10.99 25.44
CA PHE A 24 -9.70 -9.99 24.57
C PHE A 24 -9.78 -10.45 23.13
N GLN A 25 -8.78 -11.19 22.65
CA GLN A 25 -8.71 -11.68 21.28
C GLN A 25 -9.72 -12.78 20.99
N LYS A 26 -9.98 -13.69 21.94
CA LYS A 26 -10.90 -14.81 21.72
C LYS A 26 -12.31 -14.37 21.36
N PRO A 27 -13.00 -13.51 22.14
CA PRO A 27 -14.33 -13.02 21.76
C PRO A 27 -14.32 -12.25 20.43
N PHE A 28 -13.25 -11.49 20.16
CA PHE A 28 -13.08 -10.79 18.88
C PHE A 28 -13.01 -11.79 17.72
N LYS A 29 -12.14 -12.79 17.80
CA LYS A 29 -11.97 -13.82 16.77
C LYS A 29 -13.26 -14.61 16.55
N GLU A 30 -13.99 -14.98 17.62
CA GLU A 30 -15.28 -15.65 17.53
C GLU A 30 -16.34 -14.78 16.83
N SER A 31 -16.29 -13.45 16.99
CA SER A 31 -17.20 -12.51 16.33
C SER A 31 -16.97 -12.38 14.81
N LEU A 32 -15.83 -12.86 14.30
CA LEU A 32 -15.49 -12.82 12.88
C LEU A 32 -16.19 -13.92 12.07
N ALA A 33 -16.65 -15.01 12.72
CA ALA A 33 -17.23 -16.15 12.05
C ALA A 33 -18.43 -15.75 11.16
N GLY A 34 -18.38 -16.18 9.90
CA GLY A 34 -19.41 -15.89 8.88
C GLY A 34 -19.40 -14.47 8.34
N LYS A 35 -18.54 -13.57 8.84
CA LYS A 35 -18.38 -12.23 8.26
C LYS A 35 -17.75 -12.31 6.88
N THR A 36 -18.11 -11.37 6.00
CA THR A 36 -17.55 -11.25 4.66
C THR A 36 -16.61 -10.07 4.61
N VAL A 37 -15.40 -10.30 4.08
CA VAL A 37 -14.44 -9.28 3.68
C VAL A 37 -14.45 -9.22 2.16
N ALA A 38 -14.86 -8.09 1.61
CA ALA A 38 -14.82 -7.83 0.18
C ALA A 38 -13.51 -7.10 -0.16
N TYR A 39 -12.76 -7.64 -1.11
CA TYR A 39 -11.50 -7.08 -1.58
C TYR A 39 -11.63 -6.55 -3.01
N VAL A 40 -11.34 -5.27 -3.19
CA VAL A 40 -11.32 -4.60 -4.49
C VAL A 40 -9.90 -4.08 -4.74
N PRO A 41 -9.04 -4.87 -5.40
CA PRO A 41 -7.72 -4.42 -5.86
C PRO A 41 -7.87 -3.46 -7.05
N VAL A 42 -6.78 -2.88 -7.54
CA VAL A 42 -6.76 -2.26 -8.88
C VAL A 42 -6.76 -3.33 -9.98
N ALA A 43 -6.10 -4.45 -9.71
CA ALA A 43 -6.11 -5.69 -10.48
C ALA A 43 -5.52 -6.83 -9.63
N MET A 44 -5.83 -8.09 -9.96
CA MET A 44 -5.27 -9.28 -9.28
C MET A 44 -4.04 -9.89 -9.96
N ASN A 45 -3.69 -9.41 -11.13
CA ASN A 45 -2.69 -10.04 -12.00
C ASN A 45 -1.23 -9.67 -11.69
N PHE A 46 -0.89 -9.35 -10.43
CA PHE A 46 0.49 -9.08 -10.02
C PHE A 46 0.73 -9.36 -8.53
N ASP A 47 1.97 -9.68 -8.21
CA ASP A 47 2.42 -10.23 -6.92
C ASP A 47 1.97 -9.41 -5.69
N LEU A 48 1.91 -8.09 -5.81
CA LEU A 48 1.56 -7.21 -4.71
C LEU A 48 0.12 -7.44 -4.23
N THR A 49 -0.84 -7.45 -5.14
CA THR A 49 -2.26 -7.61 -4.81
C THR A 49 -2.61 -9.05 -4.43
N GLU A 50 -1.97 -10.02 -5.07
CA GLU A 50 -2.09 -11.45 -4.73
C GLU A 50 -1.48 -11.72 -3.34
N GLY A 51 -0.32 -11.13 -3.03
CA GLY A 51 0.32 -11.25 -1.73
C GLY A 51 -0.52 -10.69 -0.59
N TRP A 52 -1.16 -9.53 -0.78
CA TRP A 52 -2.08 -8.98 0.23
C TRP A 52 -3.30 -9.88 0.44
N TYR A 53 -3.87 -10.38 -0.64
CA TYR A 53 -5.01 -11.30 -0.54
C TYR A 53 -4.64 -12.59 0.19
N ALA A 54 -3.52 -13.19 -0.17
CA ALA A 54 -3.02 -14.40 0.49
C ALA A 54 -2.74 -14.17 1.99
N GLY A 55 -2.16 -13.01 2.33
CA GLY A 55 -1.93 -12.62 3.71
C GLY A 55 -3.23 -12.49 4.51
N MET A 56 -4.22 -11.77 3.97
CA MET A 56 -5.54 -11.63 4.62
C MET A 56 -6.23 -12.99 4.83
N LYS A 57 -6.20 -13.84 3.81
CA LYS A 57 -6.78 -15.19 3.91
C LYS A 57 -6.11 -16.00 5.01
N LYS A 58 -4.79 -16.05 5.01
CA LYS A 58 -4.02 -16.81 6.00
C LYS A 58 -4.40 -16.43 7.43
N GLU A 59 -4.59 -15.13 7.69
CA GLU A 59 -4.88 -14.64 9.04
C GLU A 59 -6.37 -14.78 9.43
N LEU A 60 -7.29 -14.70 8.50
CA LEU A 60 -8.73 -14.57 8.82
C LEU A 60 -9.57 -15.81 8.49
N GLU A 61 -9.21 -16.63 7.48
CA GLU A 61 -9.95 -17.87 7.17
C GLU A 61 -10.06 -18.84 8.36
N PRO A 62 -9.02 -19.01 9.22
CA PRO A 62 -9.13 -19.89 10.39
C PRO A 62 -10.25 -19.50 11.35
N TYR A 63 -10.74 -18.26 11.28
CA TYR A 63 -11.85 -17.76 12.12
C TYR A 63 -13.20 -17.77 11.40
N GLY A 64 -13.29 -18.43 10.25
CA GLY A 64 -14.54 -18.56 9.48
C GLY A 64 -14.95 -17.29 8.71
N VAL A 65 -14.00 -16.38 8.44
CA VAL A 65 -14.23 -15.22 7.57
C VAL A 65 -14.33 -15.67 6.13
N LYS A 66 -15.31 -15.13 5.40
CA LYS A 66 -15.50 -15.33 3.97
C LYS A 66 -14.84 -14.20 3.20
N PHE A 67 -14.21 -14.54 2.08
CA PHE A 67 -13.60 -13.56 1.18
C PHE A 67 -14.36 -13.48 -0.14
N GLU A 68 -14.51 -12.25 -0.62
CA GLU A 68 -15.08 -11.94 -1.92
C GLU A 68 -14.16 -10.97 -2.66
N ILE A 69 -13.73 -11.34 -3.86
CA ILE A 69 -12.89 -10.49 -4.71
C ILE A 69 -13.73 -9.90 -5.82
N ARG A 70 -13.58 -8.60 -6.03
CA ARG A 70 -14.05 -7.90 -7.22
C ARG A 70 -12.85 -7.33 -7.94
N ASP A 71 -12.39 -8.03 -8.99
CA ASP A 71 -11.21 -7.62 -9.76
C ASP A 71 -11.60 -6.67 -10.89
N PRO A 72 -11.24 -5.38 -10.83
CA PRO A 72 -11.48 -4.43 -11.90
C PRO A 72 -10.55 -4.61 -13.11
N ASN A 73 -9.47 -5.37 -12.95
CA ASN A 73 -8.45 -5.57 -13.98
C ASN A 73 -8.01 -4.25 -14.64
N TRP A 74 -7.55 -3.29 -13.82
CA TRP A 74 -7.12 -1.93 -14.21
C TRP A 74 -8.24 -1.03 -14.76
N ASN A 75 -9.49 -1.47 -14.80
CA ASN A 75 -10.61 -0.67 -15.28
C ASN A 75 -11.29 0.07 -14.11
N THR A 76 -11.01 1.36 -14.01
CA THR A 76 -11.53 2.23 -12.94
C THR A 76 -13.05 2.25 -12.87
N ASN A 77 -13.75 2.23 -14.02
CA ASN A 77 -15.21 2.21 -14.07
C ASN A 77 -15.78 0.87 -13.58
N ALA A 78 -15.17 -0.25 -13.99
CA ALA A 78 -15.54 -1.56 -13.48
C ALA A 78 -15.37 -1.65 -11.96
N GLY A 79 -14.29 -1.08 -11.44
CA GLY A 79 -14.07 -1.00 -10.00
C GLY A 79 -15.11 -0.14 -9.27
N ALA A 80 -15.49 1.02 -9.83
CA ALA A 80 -16.54 1.86 -9.24
C ALA A 80 -17.91 1.13 -9.23
N GLN A 81 -18.23 0.37 -10.26
CA GLN A 81 -19.43 -0.48 -10.30
C GLN A 81 -19.36 -1.59 -9.25
N ALA A 82 -18.20 -2.25 -9.09
CA ALA A 82 -17.98 -3.28 -8.08
C ALA A 82 -18.19 -2.72 -6.67
N VAL A 83 -17.57 -1.56 -6.35
CA VAL A 83 -17.77 -0.89 -5.05
C VAL A 83 -19.25 -0.53 -4.84
N THR A 84 -19.95 -0.06 -5.87
CA THR A 84 -21.39 0.26 -5.80
C THR A 84 -22.24 -0.97 -5.49
N SER A 85 -21.95 -2.11 -6.15
CA SER A 85 -22.64 -3.38 -5.89
C SER A 85 -22.41 -3.85 -4.45
N LEU A 86 -21.15 -3.84 -3.99
CA LEU A 86 -20.79 -4.23 -2.64
C LEU A 86 -21.46 -3.39 -1.55
N ILE A 87 -21.73 -2.10 -1.79
CA ILE A 87 -22.49 -1.27 -0.85
C ILE A 87 -23.90 -1.86 -0.63
N SER A 88 -24.52 -2.37 -1.69
CA SER A 88 -25.86 -3.01 -1.59
C SER A 88 -25.79 -4.41 -0.95
N GLU A 89 -24.70 -5.12 -1.13
CA GLU A 89 -24.47 -6.47 -0.58
C GLU A 89 -24.08 -6.43 0.92
N LYS A 90 -23.62 -5.27 1.41
CA LYS A 90 -23.29 -5.01 2.82
C LYS A 90 -22.30 -6.02 3.44
N PRO A 91 -21.09 -6.20 2.87
CA PRO A 91 -20.05 -6.95 3.55
C PRO A 91 -19.69 -6.29 4.89
N ALA A 92 -19.13 -7.05 5.82
CA ALA A 92 -18.67 -6.47 7.09
C ALA A 92 -17.52 -5.49 6.91
N VAL A 93 -16.63 -5.80 5.96
CA VAL A 93 -15.44 -4.98 5.65
C VAL A 93 -15.25 -4.92 4.14
N MET A 94 -14.90 -3.74 3.64
CA MET A 94 -14.37 -3.54 2.30
C MET A 94 -12.90 -3.15 2.39
N VAL A 95 -12.02 -3.91 1.74
CA VAL A 95 -10.60 -3.59 1.58
C VAL A 95 -10.38 -3.07 0.17
N ILE A 96 -9.98 -1.82 0.04
CA ILE A 96 -9.99 -1.08 -1.21
C ILE A 96 -8.59 -0.58 -1.59
N HIS A 97 -8.10 -0.98 -2.75
CA HIS A 97 -6.94 -0.38 -3.40
C HIS A 97 -7.43 0.64 -4.43
N ASN A 98 -7.36 1.93 -4.11
CA ASN A 98 -7.89 2.98 -4.98
C ASN A 98 -7.08 3.11 -6.29
N PRO A 99 -7.73 3.24 -7.46
CA PRO A 99 -7.02 3.49 -8.72
C PRO A 99 -6.49 4.92 -8.80
N ASP A 100 -7.19 5.86 -8.19
CA ASP A 100 -6.88 7.29 -8.13
C ASP A 100 -7.48 7.92 -6.85
N VAL A 101 -7.19 9.20 -6.61
CA VAL A 101 -7.62 9.88 -5.38
C VAL A 101 -9.11 10.25 -5.35
N GLN A 102 -9.82 10.26 -6.49
CA GLN A 102 -11.17 10.84 -6.59
C GLN A 102 -12.27 9.81 -6.82
N THR A 103 -12.02 8.83 -7.69
CA THR A 103 -13.09 7.99 -8.26
C THR A 103 -13.92 7.27 -7.21
N TYR A 104 -13.28 6.68 -6.19
CA TYR A 104 -14.01 5.94 -5.17
C TYR A 104 -14.38 6.78 -3.94
N ALA A 105 -13.87 8.00 -3.78
CA ALA A 105 -14.01 8.78 -2.55
C ALA A 105 -15.45 8.88 -2.03
N LYS A 106 -16.41 9.27 -2.90
CA LYS A 106 -17.83 9.37 -2.51
C LYS A 106 -18.49 8.01 -2.29
N LEU A 107 -18.05 6.98 -3.01
CA LEU A 107 -18.56 5.62 -2.84
C LEU A 107 -18.11 5.04 -1.49
N LEU A 108 -16.87 5.26 -1.09
CA LEU A 108 -16.35 4.81 0.20
C LEU A 108 -17.04 5.54 1.37
N GLN A 109 -17.29 6.83 1.23
CA GLN A 109 -18.10 7.60 2.18
C GLN A 109 -19.51 7.01 2.33
N ARG A 110 -20.14 6.67 1.20
CA ARG A 110 -21.46 6.04 1.21
C ARG A 110 -21.41 4.66 1.86
N ALA A 111 -20.39 3.86 1.58
CA ALA A 111 -20.21 2.54 2.19
C ALA A 111 -20.18 2.63 3.73
N GLU A 112 -19.42 3.57 4.29
CA GLU A 112 -19.34 3.77 5.74
C GLU A 112 -20.67 4.31 6.32
N ASN A 113 -21.36 5.19 5.62
CA ASN A 113 -22.70 5.66 6.03
C ASN A 113 -23.73 4.51 6.07
N GLU A 114 -23.54 3.46 5.28
CA GLU A 114 -24.34 2.22 5.29
C GLU A 114 -23.86 1.20 6.33
N GLY A 115 -22.86 1.54 7.14
CA GLY A 115 -22.34 0.70 8.23
C GLY A 115 -21.29 -0.32 7.80
N ILE A 116 -20.72 -0.19 6.60
CA ILE A 116 -19.63 -1.06 6.12
C ILE A 116 -18.30 -0.48 6.60
N TYR A 117 -17.44 -1.29 7.21
CA TYR A 117 -16.11 -0.86 7.58
C TYR A 117 -15.20 -0.79 6.35
N VAL A 118 -14.58 0.37 6.09
CA VAL A 118 -13.73 0.56 4.92
C VAL A 118 -12.27 0.71 5.30
N ILE A 119 -11.44 -0.19 4.78
CA ILE A 119 -9.98 -0.13 4.88
C ILE A 119 -9.42 0.21 3.50
N GLN A 120 -8.81 1.37 3.35
CA GLN A 120 -8.05 1.69 2.15
C GLN A 120 -6.63 1.18 2.30
N ILE A 121 -6.09 0.57 1.24
CA ILE A 121 -4.72 0.02 1.26
C ILE A 121 -3.85 0.67 0.20
N ASN A 122 -2.55 0.78 0.48
CA ASN A 122 -1.49 1.30 -0.40
C ASN A 122 -1.72 2.73 -0.88
N MET A 123 -2.82 3.01 -1.55
CA MET A 123 -3.18 4.33 -2.08
C MET A 123 -4.50 4.81 -1.46
N GLY A 124 -4.46 5.92 -0.75
CA GLY A 124 -5.65 6.56 -0.20
C GLY A 124 -6.43 7.34 -1.26
N SER A 125 -7.73 7.52 -1.02
CA SER A 125 -8.56 8.45 -1.78
C SER A 125 -8.66 9.80 -1.08
N ALA A 126 -9.37 10.76 -1.69
CA ALA A 126 -9.70 12.05 -1.06
C ALA A 126 -10.65 11.89 0.15
N TYR A 127 -11.30 10.74 0.31
CA TYR A 127 -12.10 10.40 1.47
C TYR A 127 -11.25 9.70 2.52
N ARG A 128 -11.35 10.16 3.77
CA ARG A 128 -10.67 9.52 4.91
C ARG A 128 -11.60 8.47 5.52
N SER A 129 -11.36 7.20 5.20
CA SER A 129 -12.13 6.08 5.74
C SER A 129 -11.69 5.65 7.14
N SER A 130 -12.37 4.66 7.70
CA SER A 130 -12.12 4.08 9.04
C SER A 130 -10.68 3.68 9.26
N ALA A 131 -10.02 3.13 8.22
CA ALA A 131 -8.60 2.78 8.30
C ALA A 131 -7.89 2.98 6.96
N PHE A 132 -6.58 3.25 7.06
CA PHE A 132 -5.64 3.26 5.95
C PHE A 132 -4.41 2.44 6.33
N VAL A 133 -4.01 1.54 5.45
CA VAL A 133 -2.79 0.74 5.56
C VAL A 133 -1.95 0.95 4.32
N GLY A 134 -0.87 1.70 4.43
CA GLY A 134 -0.04 2.03 3.28
C GLY A 134 1.23 2.76 3.67
N ALA A 135 2.05 3.06 2.67
CA ALA A 135 3.28 3.79 2.84
C ALA A 135 3.05 5.32 2.86
N ASN A 136 3.99 6.04 3.48
CA ASN A 136 4.10 7.49 3.30
C ASN A 136 4.82 7.79 1.98
N TRP A 137 4.06 7.97 0.91
CA TRP A 137 4.61 8.18 -0.43
C TRP A 137 5.41 9.47 -0.56
N ILE A 138 5.16 10.50 0.24
CA ILE A 138 5.99 11.71 0.30
C ILE A 138 7.37 11.35 0.83
N GLU A 139 7.44 10.65 1.95
CA GLU A 139 8.70 10.23 2.56
C GLU A 139 9.50 9.28 1.65
N ILE A 140 8.82 8.40 0.91
CA ILE A 140 9.46 7.54 -0.10
C ILE A 140 10.11 8.44 -1.17
N GLY A 141 9.35 9.39 -1.73
CA GLY A 141 9.87 10.31 -2.74
C GLY A 141 11.05 11.15 -2.23
N GLU A 142 11.03 11.57 -0.97
CA GLU A 142 12.14 12.28 -0.35
C GLU A 142 13.39 11.39 -0.24
N LYS A 143 13.27 10.19 0.32
CA LYS A 143 14.39 9.25 0.48
C LYS A 143 15.00 8.82 -0.85
N ASP A 144 14.16 8.51 -1.84
CA ASP A 144 14.61 8.13 -3.18
C ASP A 144 15.37 9.28 -3.83
N THR A 145 14.86 10.51 -3.73
CA THR A 145 15.50 11.68 -4.33
C THR A 145 16.79 12.02 -3.61
N GLU A 146 16.87 11.93 -2.30
CA GLU A 146 18.12 12.10 -1.54
C GLU A 146 19.19 11.09 -1.95
N ALA A 147 18.79 9.83 -2.16
CA ALA A 147 19.72 8.81 -2.67
C ALA A 147 20.22 9.13 -4.07
N VAL A 148 19.35 9.62 -4.97
CA VAL A 148 19.71 10.04 -6.33
C VAL A 148 20.63 11.27 -6.29
N VAL A 149 20.31 12.30 -5.52
CA VAL A 149 21.16 13.50 -5.35
C VAL A 149 22.56 13.09 -4.89
N LYS A 150 22.65 12.22 -3.88
CA LYS A 150 23.94 11.68 -3.40
C LYS A 150 24.70 10.93 -4.50
N ALA A 151 24.01 10.14 -5.31
CA ALA A 151 24.62 9.40 -6.42
C ALA A 151 25.10 10.30 -7.57
N CYS A 152 24.48 11.46 -7.76
CA CYS A 152 24.82 12.46 -8.77
C CYS A 152 26.04 13.32 -8.39
N GLN A 153 26.37 13.42 -7.10
CA GLN A 153 27.48 14.28 -6.62
C GLN A 153 28.80 14.00 -7.35
N GLY A 154 29.36 15.04 -7.95
CA GLY A 154 30.62 14.96 -8.70
C GLY A 154 30.54 14.22 -10.04
N LYS A 155 29.33 13.87 -10.51
CA LYS A 155 29.12 13.16 -11.79
C LYS A 155 28.23 13.96 -12.73
N SER A 156 26.90 13.91 -12.49
CA SER A 156 25.93 14.61 -13.31
C SER A 156 24.94 15.36 -12.42
N ASN A 157 24.44 16.49 -12.88
CA ASN A 157 23.38 17.23 -12.21
C ASN A 157 22.02 17.07 -12.91
N LYS A 158 21.90 16.10 -13.82
CA LYS A 158 20.67 15.82 -14.56
C LYS A 158 20.00 14.57 -14.03
N ILE A 159 18.72 14.65 -13.77
CA ILE A 159 17.90 13.50 -13.37
C ILE A 159 16.64 13.40 -14.22
N ALA A 160 16.10 12.20 -14.33
CA ALA A 160 14.78 11.98 -14.93
C ALA A 160 13.86 11.29 -13.93
N VAL A 161 12.58 11.65 -13.98
CA VAL A 161 11.52 11.02 -13.16
C VAL A 161 10.61 10.21 -14.07
N VAL A 162 10.58 8.90 -13.88
CA VAL A 162 9.64 7.98 -14.54
C VAL A 162 8.68 7.49 -13.47
N GLN A 163 7.42 7.87 -13.58
CA GLN A 163 6.42 7.65 -12.55
C GLN A 163 5.29 6.74 -13.01
N GLY A 164 4.44 6.30 -12.08
CA GLY A 164 3.21 5.57 -12.39
C GLY A 164 2.15 6.46 -13.04
N ALA A 165 0.87 6.11 -12.86
CA ALA A 165 -0.23 6.92 -13.38
C ALA A 165 -0.32 8.27 -12.64
N LEU A 166 -0.52 9.36 -13.38
CA LEU A 166 -0.52 10.74 -12.82
C LEU A 166 -1.63 10.97 -11.79
N SER A 167 -2.80 10.34 -11.97
CA SER A 167 -3.95 10.47 -11.07
C SER A 167 -3.83 9.65 -9.79
N ALA A 168 -2.86 8.73 -9.71
CA ALA A 168 -2.68 7.87 -8.54
C ALA A 168 -2.02 8.62 -7.38
N ALA A 169 -2.49 8.36 -6.17
CA ALA A 169 -1.95 8.95 -4.95
C ALA A 169 -0.44 8.67 -4.79
N ALA A 170 0.00 7.44 -5.11
CA ALA A 170 1.41 7.08 -5.07
C ALA A 170 2.27 8.01 -5.93
N SER A 171 1.88 8.28 -7.18
CA SER A 171 2.63 9.19 -8.06
C SER A 171 2.60 10.63 -7.57
N ALA A 172 1.41 11.15 -7.24
CA ALA A 172 1.25 12.55 -6.82
C ALA A 172 2.05 12.87 -5.54
N TYR A 173 1.98 11.99 -4.53
CA TYR A 173 2.70 12.20 -3.27
C TYR A 173 4.20 11.92 -3.39
N THR A 174 4.62 10.93 -4.17
CA THR A 174 6.06 10.72 -4.46
C THR A 174 6.66 11.94 -5.15
N LEU A 175 5.98 12.51 -6.15
CA LEU A 175 6.43 13.75 -6.79
C LEU A 175 6.55 14.91 -5.82
N LYS A 176 5.63 15.02 -4.85
CA LYS A 176 5.76 16.03 -3.79
C LYS A 176 7.02 15.83 -2.95
N GLY A 177 7.39 14.59 -2.65
CA GLY A 177 8.66 14.26 -2.00
C GLY A 177 9.87 14.65 -2.85
N VAL A 178 9.83 14.35 -4.14
CA VAL A 178 10.86 14.78 -5.11
C VAL A 178 11.03 16.31 -5.08
N GLU A 179 9.94 17.06 -5.18
CA GLU A 179 9.95 18.54 -5.12
C GLU A 179 10.57 19.06 -3.82
N ASN A 180 10.19 18.47 -2.66
CA ASN A 180 10.70 18.88 -1.35
C ASN A 180 12.23 18.77 -1.28
N VAL A 181 12.82 17.72 -1.84
CA VAL A 181 14.26 17.53 -1.86
C VAL A 181 14.93 18.46 -2.87
N LEU A 182 14.41 18.51 -4.09
CA LEU A 182 15.00 19.34 -5.15
C LEU A 182 14.97 20.84 -4.83
N ALA A 183 14.01 21.30 -4.03
CA ALA A 183 14.01 22.67 -3.53
C ALA A 183 15.26 23.03 -2.70
N ARG A 184 15.94 22.03 -2.12
CA ARG A 184 17.20 22.19 -1.38
C ARG A 184 18.45 21.93 -2.23
N HIS A 185 18.26 21.48 -3.48
CA HIS A 185 19.29 21.07 -4.43
C HIS A 185 19.10 21.75 -5.79
N PRO A 186 19.21 23.10 -5.86
CA PRO A 186 18.98 23.86 -7.10
C PRO A 186 19.98 23.53 -8.22
N GLU A 187 21.11 22.92 -7.88
CA GLU A 187 22.09 22.41 -8.83
C GLU A 187 21.57 21.21 -9.64
N ILE A 188 20.60 20.45 -9.12
CA ILE A 188 20.02 19.27 -9.78
C ILE A 188 18.88 19.71 -10.72
N LYS A 189 18.94 19.27 -11.97
CA LYS A 189 17.95 19.59 -13.00
C LYS A 189 17.13 18.36 -13.39
N VAL A 190 15.82 18.46 -13.33
CA VAL A 190 14.91 17.45 -13.89
C VAL A 190 14.84 17.68 -15.40
N VAL A 191 15.47 16.81 -16.19
CA VAL A 191 15.46 16.88 -17.66
C VAL A 191 14.27 16.22 -18.29
N SER A 192 13.58 15.32 -17.55
CA SER A 192 12.35 14.66 -17.98
C SER A 192 11.54 14.23 -16.78
N SER A 193 10.21 14.40 -16.84
CA SER A 193 9.26 13.82 -15.88
C SER A 193 8.08 13.26 -16.66
N GLN A 194 7.94 11.92 -16.72
CA GLN A 194 6.96 11.25 -17.57
C GLN A 194 6.26 10.09 -16.85
N ALA A 195 4.98 9.88 -17.17
CA ALA A 195 4.20 8.75 -16.66
C ALA A 195 4.40 7.51 -17.52
N ALA A 196 4.73 6.40 -16.88
CA ALA A 196 4.80 5.08 -17.50
C ALA A 196 3.61 4.19 -17.13
N ASP A 197 2.68 4.67 -16.30
CA ASP A 197 1.44 3.98 -15.88
C ASP A 197 1.70 2.57 -15.30
N TRP A 198 2.84 2.37 -14.63
CA TRP A 198 3.37 1.07 -14.16
C TRP A 198 3.56 0.02 -15.28
N ASP A 199 3.61 0.46 -16.54
CA ASP A 199 3.91 -0.38 -17.70
C ASP A 199 5.43 -0.44 -17.94
N ALA A 200 6.01 -1.65 -17.86
CA ALA A 200 7.44 -1.86 -18.00
C ALA A 200 7.95 -1.49 -19.41
N ALA A 201 7.14 -1.71 -20.46
CA ALA A 201 7.53 -1.37 -21.84
C ALA A 201 7.56 0.15 -22.05
N LYS A 202 6.57 0.87 -21.52
CA LYS A 202 6.55 2.33 -21.51
C LYS A 202 7.74 2.90 -20.72
N ALA A 203 7.99 2.39 -19.51
CA ALA A 203 9.12 2.84 -18.68
C ALA A 203 10.45 2.65 -19.42
N LYS A 204 10.65 1.50 -20.06
CA LYS A 204 11.83 1.21 -20.87
C LYS A 204 11.98 2.19 -22.04
N ALA A 205 10.91 2.44 -22.80
CA ALA A 205 10.92 3.35 -23.95
C ALA A 205 11.24 4.79 -23.53
N ILE A 206 10.63 5.28 -22.44
CA ILE A 206 10.92 6.60 -21.87
C ILE A 206 12.39 6.69 -21.47
N THR A 207 12.89 5.71 -20.70
CA THR A 207 14.27 5.69 -20.24
C THR A 207 15.26 5.69 -21.39
N GLN A 208 15.05 4.88 -22.41
CA GLN A 208 15.91 4.86 -23.61
C GLN A 208 15.92 6.18 -24.34
N THR A 209 14.79 6.87 -24.43
CA THR A 209 14.67 8.19 -25.07
C THR A 209 15.44 9.24 -24.28
N VAL A 210 15.23 9.27 -22.97
CA VAL A 210 15.91 10.24 -22.07
C VAL A 210 17.42 10.07 -22.12
N LEU A 211 17.93 8.84 -22.07
CA LEU A 211 19.37 8.56 -22.15
C LEU A 211 19.98 8.96 -23.49
N LYS A 212 19.25 8.81 -24.60
CA LYS A 212 19.73 9.28 -25.92
C LYS A 212 19.80 10.82 -26.01
N GLN A 213 18.87 11.50 -25.36
CA GLN A 213 18.80 12.96 -25.36
C GLN A 213 19.78 13.62 -24.36
N ASN A 214 20.22 12.85 -23.38
CA ASN A 214 21.11 13.28 -22.30
C ASN A 214 22.24 12.26 -22.12
N PRO A 215 23.24 12.24 -23.04
CA PRO A 215 24.27 11.19 -23.04
C PRO A 215 25.33 11.36 -21.94
N ASP A 216 25.36 12.49 -21.22
CA ASP A 216 26.33 12.90 -20.19
C ASP A 216 25.73 12.98 -18.78
#